data_1d4d6458a39786eaf6d55e213d217b2b
#
_entry.id   1d4d6458a39786eaf6d55e213d217b2b
#
_cell.length_a   1.000
_cell.length_b   1.000
_cell.length_c   1.000
_cell.angle_alpha   90.00
_cell.angle_beta   90.00
_cell.angle_gamma   90.00
#
_symmetry.space_group_name_H-M   'P 1'
#
loop_
_entity.id
_entity.type
_entity.pdbx_description
1 polymer ?
#
loop_
_entity_poly.entity_id
_entity_poly.type
_entity_poly.pdbx_seq_one_letter_code
_entity_poly.pdbx_strand_id
1 'polypeptide(L)'
;AGVILCSNDNGLLGDTYALPKNDTAGKLGAFQDSNKLTVYCQLGEVTFTYPYQKWTAVIEVNKDILLRDFRMIQQLFYLIALLIIAFGIIVIIRFTRSVTKPIEAVVSGMKQVQEGDLSVSLPEATSIREISFVNHGFNDMVSHLDNLINTIYKSELLQKETQLRLLQSQINPHFLFNTMQLISWKANEYEAYPICDMVQSLCYMLETNLSYRYENIFTLREELEYIHHYANIVHYKYLDKIQIELHVPEELLNCRLPVLIFQPFLENSIAHGLEPKNGPGRVSLTVLRENDNLIAVIEDNGVGIRKEILQLLKDTKGGRENNISKSSHHIALQNIQSRIKLLYGDSYGYTIDSRLYQGTKVTVTIPYQIS
;
A
#
# COMPACT_ATOMS: atom_id res chain seq x y z
N ALA A 1 84.19 52.12 3.17
CA ALA A 1 84.60 50.73 3.18
C ALA A 1 85.70 50.56 4.19
N GLY A 2 85.59 49.57 5.03
CA GLY A 2 86.65 49.20 6.01
C GLY A 2 87.36 47.95 5.56
N VAL A 3 88.62 47.75 5.98
CA VAL A 3 89.38 46.51 5.75
C VAL A 3 89.10 45.51 6.88
N ILE A 4 88.77 44.25 6.53
CA ILE A 4 88.55 43.18 7.47
C ILE A 4 89.88 42.76 8.11
N LEU A 5 90.05 43.06 9.40
CA LEU A 5 91.27 42.72 10.13
C LEU A 5 91.16 41.45 11.00
N CYS A 6 89.89 41.02 11.26
CA CYS A 6 89.63 39.76 11.97
C CYS A 6 88.32 39.18 11.48
N SER A 7 88.26 37.93 11.11
CA SER A 7 87.06 37.19 10.69
C SER A 7 87.17 35.75 11.17
N ASN A 8 86.10 35.16 11.45
CA ASN A 8 85.99 33.70 11.66
C ASN A 8 86.12 32.91 10.33
N ASP A 9 86.03 33.58 9.20
CA ASP A 9 86.36 33.03 7.88
C ASP A 9 87.70 33.62 7.40
N ASN A 10 88.74 32.79 7.43
CA ASN A 10 90.12 33.18 7.06
C ASN A 10 90.23 33.66 5.61
N GLY A 11 89.30 33.34 4.72
CA GLY A 11 89.33 33.79 3.33
C GLY A 11 88.97 35.25 3.16
N LEU A 12 88.37 35.88 4.14
CA LEU A 12 87.96 37.29 4.10
C LEU A 12 88.93 38.29 4.72
N LEU A 13 90.03 37.82 5.26
CA LEU A 13 91.03 38.70 5.87
C LEU A 13 91.70 39.55 4.80
N GLY A 14 91.68 40.87 5.00
CA GLY A 14 92.23 41.84 4.05
C GLY A 14 91.26 42.37 3.00
N ASP A 15 90.12 41.79 2.91
CA ASP A 15 89.03 42.27 1.99
C ASP A 15 88.42 43.55 2.52
N THR A 16 87.79 44.31 1.58
CA THR A 16 87.05 45.54 1.93
C THR A 16 85.63 45.25 2.21
N TYR A 17 85.12 45.63 3.34
CA TYR A 17 83.67 45.52 3.69
C TYR A 17 82.97 46.90 3.52
N ALA A 18 81.92 46.95 2.75
CA ALA A 18 81.12 48.14 2.55
C ALA A 18 79.81 48.13 3.36
N LEU A 19 79.78 48.91 4.42
CA LEU A 19 78.56 49.18 5.12
C LEU A 19 77.57 50.03 4.25
N PRO A 20 76.32 49.82 4.25
CA PRO A 20 75.35 50.63 3.46
C PRO A 20 75.37 52.08 3.92
N LYS A 21 75.39 52.97 2.97
CA LYS A 21 75.57 54.42 3.15
C LYS A 21 74.54 55.16 4.01
N ASN A 22 73.41 54.52 4.27
CA ASN A 22 72.28 55.20 4.87
C ASN A 22 72.19 55.13 6.41
N ASP A 23 73.18 54.46 7.08
CA ASP A 23 73.01 54.20 8.51
C ASP A 23 74.29 54.56 9.31
N THR A 24 74.98 55.60 8.88
CA THR A 24 76.27 56.01 9.50
C THR A 24 76.14 56.87 10.77
N ALA A 25 74.88 57.14 11.24
CA ALA A 25 74.67 58.05 12.38
C ALA A 25 74.48 57.32 13.75
N GLY A 26 74.35 55.99 13.77
CA GLY A 26 74.13 55.23 15.02
C GLY A 26 75.32 54.37 15.40
N LYS A 27 75.64 54.26 16.71
CA LYS A 27 76.63 53.34 17.26
C LYS A 27 76.25 51.85 17.07
N LEU A 28 74.99 51.53 16.75
CA LEU A 28 74.49 50.18 16.52
C LEU A 28 73.51 50.25 15.36
N GLY A 29 73.60 49.37 14.38
CA GLY A 29 72.69 49.27 13.26
C GLY A 29 72.48 47.82 12.80
N ALA A 30 71.40 47.58 12.14
CA ALA A 30 71.05 46.29 11.47
C ALA A 30 70.54 46.55 10.12
N PHE A 31 70.96 45.80 9.13
CA PHE A 31 70.31 45.80 7.80
C PHE A 31 70.11 44.35 7.33
N GLN A 32 69.07 44.17 6.56
CA GLN A 32 68.69 42.89 5.97
C GLN A 32 68.86 42.94 4.46
N ASP A 33 69.69 42.07 3.96
CA ASP A 33 69.77 41.74 2.54
C ASP A 33 68.93 40.43 2.30
N SER A 34 68.68 40.05 1.10
CA SER A 34 67.74 38.94 0.74
C SER A 34 67.98 37.67 1.57
N ASN A 35 69.15 37.29 1.89
CA ASN A 35 69.49 36.07 2.63
C ASN A 35 70.35 36.23 3.87
N LYS A 36 70.84 37.48 4.18
CA LYS A 36 71.72 37.74 5.32
C LYS A 36 71.13 38.85 6.20
N LEU A 37 71.21 38.62 7.49
CA LEU A 37 70.96 39.62 8.52
C LEU A 37 72.35 40.09 9.00
N THR A 38 72.64 41.35 8.75
CA THR A 38 73.92 41.97 9.16
C THR A 38 73.63 42.94 10.31
N VAL A 39 74.24 42.67 11.42
CA VAL A 39 74.22 43.57 12.58
C VAL A 39 75.66 44.14 12.75
N TYR A 40 75.74 45.46 12.87
CA TYR A 40 77.07 46.09 13.13
C TYR A 40 77.02 46.96 14.37
N CYS A 41 78.17 47.05 15.02
CA CYS A 41 78.36 47.89 16.19
C CYS A 41 79.64 48.64 16.05
N GLN A 42 79.59 49.98 16.12
CA GLN A 42 80.78 50.81 16.17
C GLN A 42 81.32 50.75 17.62
N LEU A 43 82.51 50.15 17.76
CA LEU A 43 83.26 50.16 19.01
C LEU A 43 83.90 51.53 19.19
N GLY A 44 83.64 52.16 20.33
CA GLY A 44 84.18 53.49 20.63
C GLY A 44 85.71 53.53 20.47
N GLU A 45 86.28 54.74 20.53
CA GLU A 45 87.71 54.94 20.41
C GLU A 45 88.45 54.09 21.42
N VAL A 46 89.10 53.03 20.96
CA VAL A 46 90.03 52.25 21.80
C VAL A 46 91.32 52.94 21.64
N THR A 47 91.74 53.56 22.73
CA THR A 47 93.06 54.29 22.82
C THR A 47 94.20 53.28 22.80
N PHE A 48 94.54 52.80 21.62
CA PHE A 48 95.80 52.11 21.37
C PHE A 48 96.60 52.95 20.34
N THR A 49 97.83 53.20 20.60
CA THR A 49 98.99 53.75 19.89
C THR A 49 98.78 54.47 18.53
N TYR A 50 97.67 54.45 17.93
CA TYR A 50 97.29 55.18 16.68
C TYR A 50 95.96 55.88 16.90
N PRO A 51 95.91 57.18 17.02
CA PRO A 51 94.68 57.96 17.14
C PRO A 51 93.90 57.97 15.80
N TYR A 52 92.62 57.84 15.87
CA TYR A 52 91.61 57.99 14.77
C TYR A 52 91.17 56.70 14.02
N GLN A 53 91.38 55.49 14.55
CA GLN A 53 90.81 54.30 13.94
C GLN A 53 89.51 53.93 14.65
N LYS A 54 88.37 54.01 13.90
CA LYS A 54 87.09 53.55 14.37
C LYS A 54 86.92 52.08 14.00
N TRP A 55 86.74 51.27 14.97
CA TRP A 55 86.50 49.84 14.80
C TRP A 55 85.01 49.58 14.71
N THR A 56 84.60 48.69 13.80
CA THR A 56 83.23 48.27 13.63
C THR A 56 83.16 46.73 13.70
N ALA A 57 82.50 46.20 14.66
CA ALA A 57 82.18 44.78 14.68
C ALA A 57 80.92 44.50 13.79
N VAL A 58 81.04 43.57 12.90
CA VAL A 58 80.00 43.17 12.01
C VAL A 58 79.68 41.69 12.22
N ILE A 59 78.45 41.36 12.50
CA ILE A 59 78.03 39.99 12.64
C ILE A 59 77.08 39.74 11.47
N GLU A 60 77.39 38.83 10.56
CA GLU A 60 76.54 38.33 9.51
C GLU A 60 75.94 36.99 9.92
N VAL A 61 74.63 36.88 9.91
CA VAL A 61 73.93 35.65 10.17
C VAL A 61 73.14 35.25 8.93
N ASN A 62 73.40 34.04 8.45
CA ASN A 62 72.58 33.54 7.33
C ASN A 62 71.15 33.22 7.82
N LYS A 63 70.19 33.90 7.21
CA LYS A 63 68.74 33.79 7.56
C LYS A 63 68.29 32.36 7.39
N ASP A 64 68.78 31.65 6.37
CA ASP A 64 68.35 30.27 6.12
C ASP A 64 68.74 29.31 7.21
N ILE A 65 69.98 29.56 7.80
CA ILE A 65 70.41 28.74 8.92
C ILE A 65 69.59 29.07 10.18
N LEU A 66 69.36 30.36 10.43
CA LEU A 66 68.63 30.81 11.60
C LEU A 66 67.14 30.32 11.54
N LEU A 67 66.52 30.32 10.34
CA LEU A 67 65.14 29.97 10.16
C LEU A 67 64.90 28.48 9.81
N ARG A 68 65.95 27.69 9.60
CA ARG A 68 65.83 26.27 9.27
C ARG A 68 65.14 25.50 10.36
N ASP A 69 65.48 25.67 11.58
CA ASP A 69 64.85 24.95 12.70
C ASP A 69 63.45 25.44 12.95
N PHE A 70 63.20 26.72 12.71
CA PHE A 70 61.80 27.28 12.78
C PHE A 70 60.91 26.73 11.67
N ARG A 71 61.43 26.58 10.46
CA ARG A 71 60.69 25.98 9.34
C ARG A 71 60.37 24.50 9.63
N MET A 72 61.25 23.77 10.17
CA MET A 72 61.06 22.36 10.55
C MET A 72 59.97 22.24 11.64
N ILE A 73 60.00 23.09 12.65
CA ILE A 73 58.95 23.14 13.69
C ILE A 73 57.59 23.51 13.06
N GLN A 74 57.57 24.47 12.15
CA GLN A 74 56.33 24.90 11.44
C GLN A 74 55.76 23.77 10.58
N GLN A 75 56.61 23.01 9.86
CA GLN A 75 56.17 21.85 9.08
C GLN A 75 55.60 20.76 9.98
N LEU A 76 56.23 20.47 11.10
CA LEU A 76 55.77 19.52 12.08
C LEU A 76 54.39 19.93 12.66
N PHE A 77 54.24 21.23 12.95
CA PHE A 77 52.96 21.78 13.42
C PHE A 77 51.84 21.58 12.41
N TYR A 78 52.07 21.87 11.12
CA TYR A 78 51.10 21.64 10.08
C TYR A 78 50.75 20.15 9.91
N LEU A 79 51.71 19.26 10.01
CA LEU A 79 51.51 17.82 9.97
C LEU A 79 50.61 17.36 11.13
N ILE A 80 50.91 17.81 12.34
CA ILE A 80 50.09 17.47 13.52
C ILE A 80 48.67 18.03 13.39
N ALA A 81 48.53 19.27 12.93
CA ALA A 81 47.21 19.88 12.69
C ALA A 81 46.40 19.08 11.66
N LEU A 82 47.04 18.66 10.56
CA LEU A 82 46.40 17.81 9.54
C LEU A 82 45.93 16.47 10.12
N LEU A 83 46.78 15.81 10.93
CA LEU A 83 46.41 14.55 11.57
C LEU A 83 45.24 14.70 12.56
N ILE A 84 45.22 15.78 13.34
CA ILE A 84 44.09 16.07 14.25
C ILE A 84 42.79 16.28 13.48
N ILE A 85 42.82 17.06 12.38
CA ILE A 85 41.66 17.28 11.53
C ILE A 85 41.20 15.95 10.91
N ALA A 86 42.12 15.17 10.35
CA ALA A 86 41.79 13.88 9.75
C ALA A 86 41.17 12.91 10.78
N PHE A 87 41.73 12.86 11.99
CA PHE A 87 41.17 12.07 13.09
C PHE A 87 39.78 12.56 13.49
N GLY A 88 39.59 13.88 13.61
CA GLY A 88 38.28 14.48 13.91
C GLY A 88 37.21 14.11 12.88
N ILE A 89 37.56 14.16 11.59
CA ILE A 89 36.65 13.76 10.50
C ILE A 89 36.26 12.27 10.63
N ILE A 90 37.25 11.40 10.90
CA ILE A 90 36.97 9.95 11.09
C ILE A 90 36.04 9.73 12.27
N VAL A 91 36.25 10.40 13.38
CA VAL A 91 35.39 10.30 14.57
C VAL A 91 33.97 10.77 14.26
N ILE A 92 33.82 11.91 13.57
CA ILE A 92 32.50 12.44 13.18
C ILE A 92 31.76 11.44 12.26
N ILE A 93 32.44 10.91 11.23
CA ILE A 93 31.85 9.94 10.32
C ILE A 93 31.41 8.68 11.08
N ARG A 94 32.24 8.18 11.97
CA ARG A 94 31.88 7.01 12.78
C ARG A 94 30.72 7.28 13.72
N PHE A 95 30.70 8.41 14.39
CA PHE A 95 29.61 8.80 15.28
C PHE A 95 28.29 8.93 14.51
N THR A 96 28.29 9.62 13.36
CA THR A 96 27.10 9.77 12.51
C THR A 96 26.55 8.42 12.07
N ARG A 97 27.40 7.50 11.63
CA ARG A 97 26.98 6.16 11.20
C ARG A 97 26.51 5.26 12.33
N SER A 98 27.14 5.36 13.49
CA SER A 98 26.85 4.48 14.63
C SER A 98 25.69 4.95 15.51
N VAL A 99 25.44 6.26 15.58
CA VAL A 99 24.45 6.83 16.49
C VAL A 99 23.35 7.58 15.73
N THR A 100 23.72 8.59 14.91
CA THR A 100 22.73 9.49 14.31
C THR A 100 21.80 8.76 13.33
N LYS A 101 22.37 8.01 12.37
CA LYS A 101 21.57 7.28 11.37
C LYS A 101 20.59 6.25 11.97
N PRO A 102 21.00 5.39 12.92
CA PRO A 102 20.05 4.48 13.56
C PRO A 102 18.92 5.20 14.29
N ILE A 103 19.20 6.31 14.97
CA ILE A 103 18.15 7.11 15.65
C ILE A 103 17.17 7.71 14.62
N GLU A 104 17.69 8.25 13.51
CA GLU A 104 16.84 8.75 12.42
C GLU A 104 15.95 7.63 11.85
N ALA A 105 16.45 6.40 11.73
CA ALA A 105 15.69 5.25 11.28
C ALA A 105 14.54 4.92 12.25
N VAL A 106 14.78 4.96 13.57
CA VAL A 106 13.72 4.77 14.58
C VAL A 106 12.64 5.84 14.45
N VAL A 107 13.04 7.12 14.35
CA VAL A 107 12.09 8.24 14.21
C VAL A 107 11.27 8.11 12.92
N SER A 108 11.91 7.73 11.83
CA SER A 108 11.22 7.48 10.55
C SER A 108 10.25 6.30 10.65
N GLY A 109 10.67 5.20 11.28
CA GLY A 109 9.80 4.04 11.53
C GLY A 109 8.59 4.39 12.39
N MET A 110 8.77 5.16 13.47
CA MET A 110 7.67 5.64 14.31
C MET A 110 6.65 6.47 13.52
N LYS A 111 7.13 7.31 12.59
CA LYS A 111 6.24 8.11 11.73
C LYS A 111 5.45 7.23 10.77
N GLN A 112 6.06 6.20 10.17
CA GLN A 112 5.37 5.25 9.29
C GLN A 112 4.29 4.47 10.06
N VAL A 113 4.60 3.99 11.28
CA VAL A 113 3.62 3.35 12.15
C VAL A 113 2.46 4.29 12.50
N GLN A 114 2.73 5.57 12.76
CA GLN A 114 1.69 6.59 13.00
C GLN A 114 0.80 6.81 11.77
N GLU A 115 1.35 6.68 10.56
CA GLU A 115 0.61 6.75 9.30
C GLU A 115 -0.16 5.44 8.98
N GLY A 116 -0.01 4.40 9.81
CA GLY A 116 -0.73 3.13 9.72
C GLY A 116 0.06 2.00 9.04
N ASP A 117 1.31 2.21 8.68
CA ASP A 117 2.16 1.16 8.12
C ASP A 117 2.83 0.35 9.23
N LEU A 118 2.29 -0.83 9.49
CA LEU A 118 2.81 -1.79 10.47
C LEU A 118 3.79 -2.81 9.86
N SER A 119 4.12 -2.69 8.58
CA SER A 119 5.09 -3.58 7.93
C SER A 119 6.54 -3.16 8.17
N VAL A 120 6.76 -2.02 8.83
CA VAL A 120 8.07 -1.44 9.12
C VAL A 120 8.84 -2.29 10.11
N SER A 121 10.09 -2.63 9.76
CA SER A 121 11.03 -3.32 10.65
C SER A 121 12.37 -2.62 10.64
N LEU A 122 12.96 -2.42 11.81
CA LEU A 122 14.30 -1.85 11.99
C LEU A 122 15.36 -2.95 12.08
N PRO A 123 16.63 -2.69 11.62
CA PRO A 123 17.70 -3.65 11.70
C PRO A 123 18.00 -4.04 13.15
N GLU A 124 17.96 -5.31 13.48
CA GLU A 124 18.22 -5.79 14.84
C GLU A 124 19.71 -5.70 15.23
N ALA A 125 20.61 -5.95 14.27
CA ALA A 125 22.05 -5.91 14.50
C ALA A 125 22.62 -4.50 14.21
N THR A 126 22.95 -3.76 15.25
CA THR A 126 23.68 -2.50 15.19
C THR A 126 24.99 -2.60 15.95
N SER A 127 25.96 -1.71 15.63
CA SER A 127 27.28 -1.68 16.29
C SER A 127 27.21 -1.29 17.77
N ILE A 128 26.11 -0.74 18.24
CA ILE A 128 25.87 -0.25 19.59
C ILE A 128 24.75 -1.03 20.22
N ARG A 129 25.01 -1.67 21.34
CA ARG A 129 24.06 -2.58 22.03
C ARG A 129 22.76 -1.86 22.44
N GLU A 130 22.86 -0.62 22.87
CA GLU A 130 21.72 0.20 23.29
C GLU A 130 20.77 0.51 22.11
N ILE A 131 21.34 0.76 20.94
CA ILE A 131 20.54 0.98 19.71
C ILE A 131 19.89 -0.32 19.27
N SER A 132 20.60 -1.45 19.33
CA SER A 132 20.02 -2.77 19.03
C SER A 132 18.84 -3.08 19.95
N PHE A 133 18.96 -2.76 21.24
CA PHE A 133 17.87 -2.94 22.21
C PHE A 133 16.64 -2.08 21.87
N VAL A 134 16.85 -0.81 21.47
CA VAL A 134 15.75 0.08 21.05
C VAL A 134 15.09 -0.45 19.78
N ASN A 135 15.87 -0.89 18.77
CA ASN A 135 15.32 -1.44 17.54
C ASN A 135 14.51 -2.71 17.79
N HIS A 136 14.99 -3.61 18.64
CA HIS A 136 14.27 -4.82 19.02
C HIS A 136 12.95 -4.48 19.73
N GLY A 137 12.99 -3.60 20.73
CA GLY A 137 11.79 -3.16 21.43
C GLY A 137 10.77 -2.45 20.49
N PHE A 138 11.26 -1.70 19.51
CA PHE A 138 10.40 -1.11 18.48
C PHE A 138 9.73 -2.20 17.62
N ASN A 139 10.50 -3.16 17.11
CA ASN A 139 9.97 -4.25 16.29
C ASN A 139 8.94 -5.10 17.05
N ASP A 140 9.23 -5.42 18.31
CA ASP A 140 8.28 -6.14 19.19
C ASP A 140 6.98 -5.35 19.38
N MET A 141 7.08 -4.04 19.64
CA MET A 141 5.91 -3.17 19.78
C MET A 141 5.06 -3.16 18.50
N VAL A 142 5.68 -3.00 17.33
CA VAL A 142 4.97 -3.00 16.03
C VAL A 142 4.28 -4.34 15.79
N SER A 143 4.97 -5.46 16.04
CA SER A 143 4.42 -6.81 15.92
C SER A 143 3.22 -7.03 16.87
N HIS A 144 3.31 -6.57 18.11
CA HIS A 144 2.18 -6.64 19.06
C HIS A 144 1.00 -5.78 18.62
N LEU A 145 1.24 -4.57 18.08
CA LEU A 145 0.19 -3.70 17.54
C LEU A 145 -0.53 -4.36 16.36
N ASP A 146 0.22 -4.94 15.42
CA ASP A 146 -0.37 -5.65 14.27
C ASP A 146 -1.25 -6.82 14.73
N ASN A 147 -0.74 -7.63 15.66
CA ASN A 147 -1.50 -8.75 16.23
C ASN A 147 -2.77 -8.28 16.98
N LEU A 148 -2.70 -7.19 17.74
CA LEU A 148 -3.86 -6.62 18.43
C LEU A 148 -4.91 -6.11 17.45
N ILE A 149 -4.52 -5.36 16.42
CA ILE A 149 -5.43 -4.84 15.39
C ILE A 149 -6.11 -5.99 14.66
N ASN A 150 -5.35 -7.00 14.24
CA ASN A 150 -5.89 -8.18 13.57
C ASN A 150 -6.86 -8.96 14.47
N THR A 151 -6.57 -9.05 15.77
CA THR A 151 -7.44 -9.73 16.75
C THR A 151 -8.74 -8.94 16.97
N ILE A 152 -8.65 -7.63 17.12
CA ILE A 152 -9.82 -6.75 17.28
C ILE A 152 -10.70 -6.83 16.03
N TYR A 153 -10.11 -6.73 14.84
CA TYR A 153 -10.84 -6.82 13.57
C TYR A 153 -11.57 -8.16 13.41
N LYS A 154 -10.89 -9.29 13.71
CA LYS A 154 -11.52 -10.62 13.69
C LYS A 154 -12.66 -10.74 14.70
N SER A 155 -12.48 -10.20 15.91
CA SER A 155 -13.50 -10.19 16.95
C SER A 155 -14.73 -9.37 16.54
N GLU A 156 -14.53 -8.19 15.95
CA GLU A 156 -15.61 -7.34 15.47
C GLU A 156 -16.38 -8.00 14.32
N LEU A 157 -15.68 -8.65 13.38
CA LEU A 157 -16.29 -9.41 12.30
C LEU A 157 -17.17 -10.55 12.85
N LEU A 158 -16.64 -11.33 13.79
CA LEU A 158 -17.36 -12.42 14.45
C LEU A 158 -18.59 -11.91 15.22
N GLN A 159 -18.46 -10.77 15.88
CA GLN A 159 -19.58 -10.11 16.57
C GLN A 159 -20.68 -9.71 15.59
N LYS A 160 -20.32 -9.09 14.46
CA LYS A 160 -21.27 -8.73 13.40
C LYS A 160 -21.96 -9.96 12.80
N GLU A 161 -21.20 -11.03 12.52
CA GLU A 161 -21.77 -12.30 12.05
C GLU A 161 -22.74 -12.89 13.09
N THR A 162 -22.38 -12.87 14.37
CA THR A 162 -23.23 -13.37 15.44
C THR A 162 -24.51 -12.54 15.57
N GLN A 163 -24.41 -11.22 15.48
CA GLN A 163 -25.58 -10.33 15.47
C GLN A 163 -26.52 -10.63 14.29
N LEU A 164 -25.95 -10.82 13.10
CA LEU A 164 -26.73 -11.21 11.91
C LEU A 164 -27.43 -12.57 12.12
N ARG A 165 -26.74 -13.54 12.69
CA ARG A 165 -27.32 -14.87 13.05
C ARG A 165 -28.46 -14.74 14.04
N LEU A 166 -28.28 -13.92 15.09
CA LEU A 166 -29.32 -13.67 16.09
C LEU A 166 -30.56 -13.01 15.49
N LEU A 167 -30.39 -11.97 14.67
CA LEU A 167 -31.51 -11.33 13.97
C LEU A 167 -32.24 -12.29 13.04
N GLN A 168 -31.50 -13.16 12.37
CA GLN A 168 -32.07 -14.20 11.50
C GLN A 168 -32.78 -15.31 12.26
N SER A 169 -32.31 -15.66 13.47
CA SER A 169 -32.95 -16.68 14.33
C SER A 169 -34.26 -16.21 14.97
N GLN A 170 -34.52 -14.90 14.97
CA GLN A 170 -35.82 -14.36 15.44
C GLN A 170 -37.00 -14.78 14.54
N ILE A 171 -36.73 -15.13 13.27
CA ILE A 171 -37.71 -15.83 12.45
C ILE A 171 -37.64 -17.30 12.88
N ASN A 172 -38.62 -17.77 13.63
CA ASN A 172 -38.70 -19.17 14.00
C ASN A 172 -39.15 -20.03 12.79
N PRO A 173 -38.21 -20.73 12.10
CA PRO A 173 -38.57 -21.48 10.89
C PRO A 173 -39.60 -22.59 11.20
N HIS A 174 -39.42 -23.24 12.36
CA HIS A 174 -40.28 -24.31 12.80
C HIS A 174 -41.76 -23.84 13.00
N PHE A 175 -41.94 -22.64 13.56
CA PHE A 175 -43.28 -22.04 13.68
C PHE A 175 -43.93 -21.78 12.29
N LEU A 176 -43.15 -21.26 11.36
CA LEU A 176 -43.62 -21.00 9.98
C LEU A 176 -44.01 -22.30 9.29
N PHE A 177 -43.14 -23.34 9.36
CA PHE A 177 -43.44 -24.65 8.77
C PHE A 177 -44.69 -25.28 9.37
N ASN A 178 -44.82 -25.32 10.71
CA ASN A 178 -45.98 -25.87 11.38
C ASN A 178 -47.28 -25.13 11.00
N THR A 179 -47.19 -23.79 10.90
CA THR A 179 -48.34 -23.00 10.52
C THR A 179 -48.75 -23.27 9.07
N MET A 180 -47.80 -23.38 8.15
CA MET A 180 -48.03 -23.73 6.75
C MET A 180 -48.58 -25.12 6.58
N GLN A 181 -48.06 -26.12 7.32
CA GLN A 181 -48.61 -27.48 7.33
C GLN A 181 -50.06 -27.51 7.83
N LEU A 182 -50.40 -26.73 8.87
CA LEU A 182 -51.75 -26.62 9.36
C LEU A 182 -52.70 -26.01 8.29
N ILE A 183 -52.25 -24.96 7.55
CA ILE A 183 -52.98 -24.37 6.45
C ILE A 183 -53.21 -25.40 5.34
N SER A 184 -52.16 -26.13 4.95
CA SER A 184 -52.25 -27.18 3.93
C SER A 184 -53.23 -28.29 4.34
N TRP A 185 -53.18 -28.70 5.63
CA TRP A 185 -54.08 -29.73 6.15
C TRP A 185 -55.52 -29.25 6.11
N LYS A 186 -55.80 -28.03 6.55
CA LYS A 186 -57.14 -27.42 6.46
C LYS A 186 -57.62 -27.24 5.04
N ALA A 187 -56.74 -26.82 4.12
CA ALA A 187 -57.09 -26.71 2.71
C ALA A 187 -57.46 -28.06 2.10
N ASN A 188 -56.76 -29.14 2.47
CA ASN A 188 -57.05 -30.49 2.04
C ASN A 188 -58.38 -31.02 2.59
N GLU A 189 -58.74 -30.66 3.84
CA GLU A 189 -60.04 -31.01 4.44
C GLU A 189 -61.26 -30.44 3.65
N TYR A 190 -61.01 -29.26 2.99
CA TYR A 190 -62.01 -28.62 2.15
C TYR A 190 -61.81 -28.90 0.65
N GLU A 191 -61.00 -29.88 0.25
CA GLU A 191 -60.67 -30.22 -1.13
C GLU A 191 -60.07 -29.07 -1.94
N ALA A 192 -59.46 -28.08 -1.23
CA ALA A 192 -58.87 -26.92 -1.87
C ALA A 192 -57.41 -27.22 -2.31
N TYR A 193 -57.22 -28.17 -3.22
CA TYR A 193 -55.90 -28.65 -3.70
C TYR A 193 -54.98 -27.55 -4.21
N PRO A 194 -55.45 -26.51 -4.93
CA PRO A 194 -54.60 -25.40 -5.35
C PRO A 194 -53.92 -24.68 -4.17
N ILE A 195 -54.57 -24.56 -3.02
CA ILE A 195 -53.99 -23.97 -1.80
C ILE A 195 -52.93 -24.91 -1.20
N CYS A 196 -53.19 -26.23 -1.25
CA CYS A 196 -52.20 -27.22 -0.79
C CYS A 196 -50.90 -27.11 -1.60
N ASP A 197 -51.02 -27.07 -2.94
CA ASP A 197 -49.88 -26.97 -3.86
C ASP A 197 -49.10 -25.66 -3.66
N MET A 198 -49.77 -24.52 -3.48
CA MET A 198 -49.16 -23.24 -3.17
C MET A 198 -48.37 -23.28 -1.86
N VAL A 199 -49.00 -23.82 -0.79
CA VAL A 199 -48.35 -23.92 0.53
C VAL A 199 -47.15 -24.86 0.49
N GLN A 200 -47.26 -26.00 -0.20
CA GLN A 200 -46.16 -26.92 -0.38
C GLN A 200 -44.99 -26.28 -1.12
N SER A 201 -45.27 -25.56 -2.21
CA SER A 201 -44.23 -24.82 -2.98
C SER A 201 -43.58 -23.75 -2.12
N LEU A 202 -44.36 -23.01 -1.31
CA LEU A 202 -43.80 -22.00 -0.38
C LEU A 202 -42.93 -22.63 0.72
N CYS A 203 -43.36 -23.79 1.28
CA CYS A 203 -42.54 -24.54 2.26
C CYS A 203 -41.20 -24.94 1.66
N TYR A 204 -41.19 -25.51 0.45
CA TYR A 204 -39.97 -25.91 -0.24
C TYR A 204 -39.00 -24.72 -0.45
N MET A 205 -39.52 -23.60 -0.92
CA MET A 205 -38.74 -22.38 -1.16
C MET A 205 -38.16 -21.82 0.14
N LEU A 206 -38.93 -21.84 1.24
CA LEU A 206 -38.45 -21.41 2.56
C LEU A 206 -37.39 -22.35 3.11
N GLU A 207 -37.59 -23.66 2.99
CA GLU A 207 -36.63 -24.69 3.44
C GLU A 207 -35.30 -24.53 2.70
N THR A 208 -35.35 -24.41 1.39
CA THR A 208 -34.20 -24.17 0.53
C THR A 208 -33.46 -22.90 0.96
N ASN A 209 -34.14 -21.77 1.13
CA ASN A 209 -33.53 -20.51 1.58
C ASN A 209 -32.91 -20.58 2.98
N LEU A 210 -33.40 -21.44 3.86
CA LEU A 210 -32.90 -21.59 5.23
C LEU A 210 -31.78 -22.63 5.35
N SER A 211 -31.87 -23.74 4.62
CA SER A 211 -30.94 -24.90 4.71
C SER A 211 -29.62 -24.63 3.97
N TYR A 212 -29.69 -23.99 2.80
CA TYR A 212 -28.51 -23.77 1.95
C TYR A 212 -27.74 -22.48 2.23
N ARG A 213 -27.93 -21.88 3.38
CA ARG A 213 -27.11 -20.70 3.83
C ARG A 213 -25.63 -21.02 3.98
N TYR A 214 -25.25 -22.30 4.07
CA TYR A 214 -23.87 -22.73 4.30
C TYR A 214 -23.24 -23.40 3.07
N GLU A 215 -24.05 -23.89 2.14
CA GLU A 215 -23.61 -24.49 0.88
C GLU A 215 -23.77 -23.44 -0.25
N ASN A 216 -22.65 -22.90 -0.72
CA ASN A 216 -22.68 -21.86 -1.75
C ASN A 216 -22.90 -22.40 -3.17
N ILE A 217 -23.11 -23.70 -3.33
CA ILE A 217 -23.15 -24.38 -4.63
C ILE A 217 -24.34 -25.33 -4.69
N PHE A 218 -25.14 -25.21 -5.76
CA PHE A 218 -26.22 -26.10 -6.16
C PHE A 218 -25.82 -26.95 -7.35
N THR A 219 -26.58 -28.02 -7.59
CA THR A 219 -26.68 -28.62 -8.91
C THR A 219 -27.74 -27.87 -9.74
N LEU A 220 -27.64 -27.92 -11.06
CA LEU A 220 -28.64 -27.32 -11.93
C LEU A 220 -30.03 -27.95 -11.68
N ARG A 221 -30.10 -29.24 -11.30
CA ARG A 221 -31.34 -29.92 -10.90
C ARG A 221 -32.02 -29.22 -9.71
N GLU A 222 -31.27 -28.90 -8.65
CA GLU A 222 -31.81 -28.24 -7.46
C GLU A 222 -32.28 -26.81 -7.78
N GLU A 223 -31.55 -26.09 -8.61
CA GLU A 223 -31.99 -24.76 -9.09
C GLU A 223 -33.26 -24.83 -9.88
N LEU A 224 -33.43 -25.83 -10.78
CA LEU A 224 -34.64 -26.02 -11.57
C LEU A 224 -35.82 -26.47 -10.70
N GLU A 225 -35.59 -27.27 -9.69
CA GLU A 225 -36.62 -27.68 -8.74
C GLU A 225 -37.14 -26.47 -7.96
N TYR A 226 -36.23 -25.60 -7.51
CA TYR A 226 -36.67 -24.34 -6.91
C TYR A 226 -37.47 -23.45 -7.85
N ILE A 227 -37.05 -23.31 -9.12
CA ILE A 227 -37.75 -22.56 -10.15
C ILE A 227 -39.14 -23.19 -10.43
N HIS A 228 -39.24 -24.51 -10.38
CA HIS A 228 -40.52 -25.19 -10.58
C HIS A 228 -41.53 -24.82 -9.47
N HIS A 229 -41.12 -24.84 -8.21
CA HIS A 229 -41.97 -24.42 -7.09
C HIS A 229 -42.33 -22.92 -7.18
N TYR A 230 -41.39 -22.08 -7.60
CA TYR A 230 -41.67 -20.66 -7.88
C TYR A 230 -42.70 -20.49 -9.00
N ALA A 231 -42.55 -21.26 -10.09
CA ALA A 231 -43.48 -21.25 -11.22
C ALA A 231 -44.89 -21.65 -10.81
N ASN A 232 -45.04 -22.62 -9.91
CA ASN A 232 -46.35 -23.00 -9.35
C ASN A 232 -47.03 -21.82 -8.62
N ILE A 233 -46.28 -21.08 -7.81
CA ILE A 233 -46.81 -19.91 -7.10
C ILE A 233 -47.22 -18.82 -8.10
N VAL A 234 -46.36 -18.57 -9.10
CA VAL A 234 -46.65 -17.59 -10.18
C VAL A 234 -47.91 -17.98 -10.96
N HIS A 235 -48.06 -19.27 -11.31
CA HIS A 235 -49.25 -19.80 -12.00
C HIS A 235 -50.52 -19.47 -11.23
N TYR A 236 -50.58 -19.77 -9.93
CA TYR A 236 -51.77 -19.49 -9.11
C TYR A 236 -52.01 -17.97 -8.91
N LYS A 237 -50.95 -17.16 -8.83
CA LYS A 237 -51.10 -15.70 -8.67
C LYS A 237 -51.58 -15.00 -9.93
N TYR A 238 -51.08 -15.41 -11.09
CA TYR A 238 -51.33 -14.71 -12.35
C TYR A 238 -52.19 -15.52 -13.34
N LEU A 239 -52.58 -16.74 -12.98
CA LEU A 239 -53.31 -17.68 -13.82
C LEU A 239 -52.59 -17.84 -15.18
N ASP A 240 -53.36 -17.86 -16.27
CA ASP A 240 -52.85 -18.02 -17.63
C ASP A 240 -52.15 -16.77 -18.19
N LYS A 241 -52.07 -15.68 -17.41
CA LYS A 241 -51.41 -14.44 -17.88
C LYS A 241 -49.90 -14.60 -18.06
N ILE A 242 -49.23 -15.38 -17.19
CA ILE A 242 -47.79 -15.53 -17.21
C ILE A 242 -47.41 -17.01 -17.34
N GLN A 243 -46.61 -17.33 -18.37
CA GLN A 243 -46.07 -18.67 -18.62
C GLN A 243 -44.57 -18.69 -18.43
N ILE A 244 -44.09 -19.71 -17.73
CA ILE A 244 -42.66 -19.98 -17.52
C ILE A 244 -42.30 -21.26 -18.27
N GLU A 245 -41.32 -21.18 -19.18
CA GLU A 245 -40.86 -22.29 -20.00
C GLU A 245 -39.40 -22.64 -19.63
N LEU A 246 -39.10 -23.93 -19.43
CA LEU A 246 -37.76 -24.39 -19.09
C LEU A 246 -37.26 -25.33 -20.20
N HIS A 247 -36.12 -24.97 -20.80
CA HIS A 247 -35.48 -25.71 -21.88
C HIS A 247 -34.08 -26.12 -21.45
N VAL A 248 -33.92 -27.24 -20.77
CA VAL A 248 -32.68 -27.73 -20.19
C VAL A 248 -32.45 -29.18 -20.56
N PRO A 249 -31.30 -29.52 -21.20
CA PRO A 249 -30.90 -30.88 -21.48
C PRO A 249 -30.66 -31.68 -20.20
N GLU A 250 -31.07 -32.94 -20.14
CA GLU A 250 -30.92 -33.80 -18.95
C GLU A 250 -29.46 -34.01 -18.55
N GLU A 251 -28.56 -34.02 -19.52
CA GLU A 251 -27.12 -34.17 -19.33
C GLU A 251 -26.48 -33.04 -18.51
N LEU A 252 -27.13 -31.85 -18.45
CA LEU A 252 -26.64 -30.70 -17.72
C LEU A 252 -27.14 -30.63 -16.29
N LEU A 253 -28.09 -31.47 -15.86
CA LEU A 253 -28.73 -31.40 -14.55
C LEU A 253 -27.78 -31.57 -13.37
N ASN A 254 -26.65 -32.26 -13.58
CA ASN A 254 -25.64 -32.45 -12.54
C ASN A 254 -24.52 -31.38 -12.54
N CYS A 255 -24.67 -30.36 -13.39
CA CYS A 255 -23.73 -29.24 -13.41
C CYS A 255 -23.81 -28.41 -12.12
N ARG A 256 -22.67 -28.06 -11.56
CA ARG A 256 -22.56 -27.22 -10.35
C ARG A 256 -22.63 -25.74 -10.69
N LEU A 257 -23.40 -25.00 -9.90
CA LEU A 257 -23.58 -23.56 -10.06
C LEU A 257 -23.83 -22.89 -8.69
N PRO A 258 -23.64 -21.57 -8.58
CA PRO A 258 -23.93 -20.86 -7.35
C PRO A 258 -25.42 -20.91 -7.02
N VAL A 259 -25.73 -21.08 -5.74
CA VAL A 259 -27.11 -21.17 -5.23
C VAL A 259 -27.99 -20.03 -5.72
N LEU A 260 -29.17 -20.33 -6.27
CA LEU A 260 -30.21 -19.38 -6.68
C LEU A 260 -29.65 -18.29 -7.63
N ILE A 261 -28.93 -18.72 -8.68
CA ILE A 261 -28.29 -17.79 -9.64
C ILE A 261 -29.26 -17.31 -10.73
N PHE A 262 -30.24 -18.15 -11.12
CA PHE A 262 -31.18 -17.81 -12.17
C PHE A 262 -32.49 -17.21 -11.62
N GLN A 263 -32.89 -17.56 -10.40
CA GLN A 263 -34.09 -17.09 -9.74
C GLN A 263 -34.24 -15.55 -9.79
N PRO A 264 -33.26 -14.72 -9.40
CA PRO A 264 -33.47 -13.27 -9.37
C PRO A 264 -33.72 -12.65 -10.76
N PHE A 265 -33.22 -13.28 -11.83
CA PHE A 265 -33.49 -12.83 -13.17
C PHE A 265 -34.94 -13.18 -13.60
N LEU A 266 -35.44 -14.38 -13.25
CA LEU A 266 -36.80 -14.79 -13.47
C LEU A 266 -37.78 -13.91 -12.67
N GLU A 267 -37.51 -13.64 -11.39
CA GLU A 267 -38.29 -12.74 -10.57
C GLU A 267 -38.36 -11.33 -11.16
N ASN A 268 -37.23 -10.78 -11.62
CA ASN A 268 -37.20 -9.47 -12.28
C ASN A 268 -37.99 -9.46 -13.60
N SER A 269 -37.85 -10.51 -14.40
CA SER A 269 -38.65 -10.64 -15.65
C SER A 269 -40.15 -10.65 -15.37
N ILE A 270 -40.57 -11.36 -14.33
CA ILE A 270 -42.00 -11.43 -13.95
C ILE A 270 -42.46 -10.09 -13.37
N ALA A 271 -41.82 -9.60 -12.30
CA ALA A 271 -42.30 -8.42 -11.58
C ALA A 271 -42.20 -7.13 -12.40
N HIS A 272 -41.15 -6.98 -13.20
CA HIS A 272 -40.86 -5.73 -13.92
C HIS A 272 -41.16 -5.81 -15.43
N GLY A 273 -41.08 -7.01 -16.01
CA GLY A 273 -41.34 -7.22 -17.44
C GLY A 273 -42.77 -7.60 -17.74
N LEU A 274 -43.29 -8.62 -17.05
CA LEU A 274 -44.55 -9.27 -17.43
C LEU A 274 -45.75 -8.79 -16.63
N GLU A 275 -45.60 -8.51 -15.33
CA GLU A 275 -46.71 -8.02 -14.49
C GLU A 275 -47.33 -6.71 -15.03
N PRO A 276 -46.52 -5.68 -15.41
CA PRO A 276 -47.06 -4.44 -15.97
C PRO A 276 -47.51 -4.56 -17.43
N LYS A 277 -47.26 -5.67 -18.11
CA LYS A 277 -47.66 -5.89 -19.50
C LYS A 277 -49.17 -6.12 -19.64
N ASN A 278 -49.77 -5.47 -20.62
CA ASN A 278 -51.14 -5.77 -21.03
C ASN A 278 -51.16 -7.00 -21.96
N GLY A 279 -51.82 -8.09 -21.53
CA GLY A 279 -51.90 -9.35 -22.28
C GLY A 279 -50.95 -10.44 -21.78
N PRO A 280 -50.88 -11.58 -22.49
CA PRO A 280 -50.09 -12.74 -22.06
C PRO A 280 -48.61 -12.46 -22.07
N GLY A 281 -47.95 -12.87 -21.00
CA GLY A 281 -46.52 -12.78 -20.80
C GLY A 281 -45.87 -14.16 -20.81
N ARG A 282 -44.63 -14.24 -21.33
CA ARG A 282 -43.86 -15.46 -21.35
C ARG A 282 -42.43 -15.12 -20.94
N VAL A 283 -41.86 -15.95 -20.06
CA VAL A 283 -40.43 -15.98 -19.77
C VAL A 283 -39.90 -17.38 -19.99
N SER A 284 -38.75 -17.50 -20.64
CA SER A 284 -38.08 -18.79 -20.87
C SER A 284 -36.71 -18.81 -20.26
N LEU A 285 -36.32 -19.93 -19.66
CA LEU A 285 -34.94 -20.25 -19.26
C LEU A 285 -34.44 -21.36 -20.19
N THR A 286 -33.43 -21.05 -20.97
CA THR A 286 -32.73 -22.02 -21.82
C THR A 286 -31.30 -22.17 -21.32
N VAL A 287 -30.86 -23.42 -21.02
CA VAL A 287 -29.50 -23.71 -20.60
C VAL A 287 -28.83 -24.57 -21.64
N LEU A 288 -27.62 -24.19 -22.02
CA LEU A 288 -26.80 -24.93 -23.00
C LEU A 288 -25.34 -24.94 -22.61
N ARG A 289 -24.61 -25.89 -23.13
CA ARG A 289 -23.16 -25.96 -22.98
C ARG A 289 -22.48 -25.50 -24.26
N GLU A 290 -21.57 -24.52 -24.12
CA GLU A 290 -20.66 -24.13 -25.21
C GLU A 290 -19.22 -24.30 -24.75
N ASN A 291 -18.53 -25.28 -25.32
CA ASN A 291 -17.16 -25.66 -24.94
C ASN A 291 -17.08 -25.96 -23.41
N ASP A 292 -16.31 -25.15 -22.69
CA ASP A 292 -16.10 -25.26 -21.24
C ASP A 292 -17.04 -24.33 -20.45
N ASN A 293 -18.03 -23.75 -21.07
CA ASN A 293 -18.97 -22.82 -20.45
C ASN A 293 -20.37 -23.39 -20.39
N LEU A 294 -21.06 -23.12 -19.29
CA LEU A 294 -22.51 -23.23 -19.16
C LEU A 294 -23.11 -21.86 -19.44
N ILE A 295 -23.98 -21.78 -20.42
CA ILE A 295 -24.68 -20.55 -20.79
C ILE A 295 -26.16 -20.72 -20.48
N ALA A 296 -26.68 -19.83 -19.63
CA ALA A 296 -28.11 -19.75 -19.35
C ALA A 296 -28.67 -18.46 -19.94
N VAL A 297 -29.74 -18.59 -20.73
CA VAL A 297 -30.44 -17.49 -21.38
C VAL A 297 -31.80 -17.39 -20.75
N ILE A 298 -32.11 -16.28 -20.10
CA ILE A 298 -33.43 -15.92 -19.57
C ILE A 298 -33.99 -14.85 -20.50
N GLU A 299 -35.14 -15.13 -21.15
CA GLU A 299 -35.73 -14.24 -22.12
C GLU A 299 -37.19 -14.04 -21.81
N ASP A 300 -37.66 -12.78 -21.67
CA ASP A 300 -39.02 -12.40 -21.48
C ASP A 300 -39.56 -11.55 -22.67
N ASN A 301 -40.85 -11.61 -22.90
CA ASN A 301 -41.54 -10.77 -23.85
C ASN A 301 -42.27 -9.58 -23.19
N GLY A 302 -41.73 -9.08 -22.10
CA GLY A 302 -42.30 -8.03 -21.27
C GLY A 302 -42.18 -6.62 -21.84
N VAL A 303 -42.39 -5.63 -20.97
CA VAL A 303 -42.34 -4.19 -21.34
C VAL A 303 -40.90 -3.70 -21.64
N GLY A 304 -39.87 -4.49 -21.32
CA GLY A 304 -38.47 -4.12 -21.54
C GLY A 304 -37.97 -3.00 -20.66
N ILE A 305 -36.69 -2.65 -20.83
CA ILE A 305 -35.99 -1.66 -20.01
C ILE A 305 -35.66 -0.42 -20.84
N ARG A 306 -35.91 0.79 -20.29
CA ARG A 306 -35.54 2.06 -20.94
C ARG A 306 -33.99 2.16 -21.07
N LYS A 307 -33.55 2.77 -22.18
CA LYS A 307 -32.11 2.89 -22.52
C LYS A 307 -31.29 3.55 -21.41
N GLU A 308 -31.86 4.57 -20.75
CA GLU A 308 -31.17 5.29 -19.67
C GLU A 308 -30.88 4.38 -18.47
N ILE A 309 -31.90 3.54 -18.11
CA ILE A 309 -31.75 2.56 -17.01
C ILE A 309 -30.79 1.45 -17.43
N LEU A 310 -30.87 0.98 -18.68
CA LEU A 310 -29.98 -0.07 -19.19
C LEU A 310 -28.50 0.39 -19.22
N GLN A 311 -28.23 1.64 -19.55
CA GLN A 311 -26.88 2.23 -19.47
C GLN A 311 -26.39 2.28 -18.02
N LEU A 312 -27.22 2.74 -17.09
CA LEU A 312 -26.86 2.74 -15.66
C LEU A 312 -26.54 1.33 -15.14
N LEU A 313 -27.27 0.29 -15.58
CA LEU A 313 -26.98 -1.11 -15.25
C LEU A 313 -25.66 -1.59 -15.84
N LYS A 314 -25.25 -1.08 -17.02
CA LYS A 314 -23.98 -1.42 -17.69
C LYS A 314 -22.78 -0.64 -17.14
N ASP A 315 -22.96 0.63 -16.77
CA ASP A 315 -21.88 1.54 -16.31
C ASP A 315 -21.43 1.28 -14.87
N THR A 316 -22.18 0.51 -14.08
CA THR A 316 -21.83 0.13 -12.71
C THR A 316 -20.60 -0.82 -12.63
N LYS A 317 -19.94 -1.12 -13.76
CA LYS A 317 -18.65 -1.82 -13.82
C LYS A 317 -17.47 -1.04 -13.21
N GLY A 318 -17.66 0.22 -12.81
CA GLY A 318 -16.59 1.10 -12.32
C GLY A 318 -16.93 1.80 -11.02
N GLY A 319 -17.15 1.10 -9.90
CA GLY A 319 -16.91 1.55 -8.52
C GLY A 319 -17.27 2.99 -8.09
N ARG A 320 -18.15 3.72 -8.79
CA ARG A 320 -18.61 5.04 -8.37
C ARG A 320 -20.00 4.93 -7.77
N GLU A 321 -20.08 5.06 -6.45
CA GLU A 321 -21.30 5.29 -5.70
C GLU A 321 -21.94 6.62 -6.14
N ASN A 322 -22.80 6.56 -7.15
CA ASN A 322 -23.72 7.66 -7.40
C ASN A 322 -25.02 7.40 -6.65
N ASN A 323 -25.37 8.34 -5.77
CA ASN A 323 -26.59 8.42 -4.97
C ASN A 323 -27.85 8.55 -5.83
N ILE A 324 -28.21 7.52 -6.62
CA ILE A 324 -29.48 7.45 -7.32
C ILE A 324 -30.21 6.23 -6.79
N SER A 325 -31.33 6.49 -6.12
CA SER A 325 -32.35 5.59 -5.56
C SER A 325 -31.96 4.10 -5.55
N LYS A 326 -31.50 3.61 -4.39
CA LYS A 326 -31.24 2.19 -4.08
C LYS A 326 -32.58 1.42 -4.13
N SER A 327 -33.05 1.04 -5.30
CA SER A 327 -34.07 0.01 -5.36
C SER A 327 -33.42 -1.31 -4.95
N SER A 328 -34.06 -2.07 -4.08
CA SER A 328 -33.57 -3.36 -3.56
C SER A 328 -33.16 -4.34 -4.66
N HIS A 329 -33.78 -4.24 -5.83
CA HIS A 329 -33.55 -5.08 -7.01
C HIS A 329 -32.20 -4.79 -7.72
N HIS A 330 -31.73 -3.54 -7.69
CA HIS A 330 -30.43 -3.19 -8.26
C HIS A 330 -29.28 -3.81 -7.46
N ILE A 331 -29.45 -3.86 -6.14
CA ILE A 331 -28.50 -4.49 -5.22
C ILE A 331 -28.43 -6.01 -5.47
N ALA A 332 -29.56 -6.67 -5.75
CA ALA A 332 -29.59 -8.10 -6.01
C ALA A 332 -28.77 -8.49 -7.25
N LEU A 333 -28.94 -7.77 -8.36
CA LEU A 333 -28.22 -8.03 -9.60
C LEU A 333 -26.69 -7.77 -9.47
N GLN A 334 -26.32 -6.71 -8.73
CA GLN A 334 -24.91 -6.44 -8.42
C GLN A 334 -24.29 -7.55 -7.57
N ASN A 335 -25.02 -8.05 -6.59
CA ASN A 335 -24.57 -9.15 -5.73
C ASN A 335 -24.32 -10.42 -6.55
N ILE A 336 -25.18 -10.73 -7.53
CA ILE A 336 -24.98 -11.89 -8.43
C ILE A 336 -23.69 -11.71 -9.24
N GLN A 337 -23.49 -10.55 -9.86
CA GLN A 337 -22.30 -10.28 -10.65
C GLN A 337 -21.02 -10.40 -9.80
N SER A 338 -21.04 -9.82 -8.60
CA SER A 338 -19.90 -9.89 -7.66
C SER A 338 -19.62 -11.32 -7.22
N ARG A 339 -20.70 -12.12 -6.96
CA ARG A 339 -20.59 -13.52 -6.57
C ARG A 339 -20.02 -14.39 -7.69
N ILE A 340 -20.47 -14.21 -8.93
CA ILE A 340 -19.93 -14.94 -10.10
C ILE A 340 -18.44 -14.62 -10.27
N LYS A 341 -18.08 -13.33 -10.22
CA LYS A 341 -16.69 -12.90 -10.37
C LYS A 341 -15.78 -13.40 -9.25
N LEU A 342 -16.26 -13.40 -8.02
CA LEU A 342 -15.52 -13.90 -6.87
C LEU A 342 -15.22 -15.40 -6.98
N LEU A 343 -16.19 -16.19 -7.49
CA LEU A 343 -16.08 -17.65 -7.61
C LEU A 343 -15.28 -18.08 -8.85
N TYR A 344 -15.45 -17.37 -9.97
CA TYR A 344 -14.99 -17.85 -11.28
C TYR A 344 -14.06 -16.87 -12.02
N GLY A 345 -13.85 -15.66 -11.49
CA GLY A 345 -13.01 -14.64 -12.09
C GLY A 345 -13.75 -13.68 -13.01
N ASP A 346 -13.02 -12.66 -13.51
CA ASP A 346 -13.62 -11.54 -14.25
C ASP A 346 -14.16 -11.89 -15.65
N SER A 347 -13.79 -13.03 -16.18
CA SER A 347 -14.26 -13.51 -17.49
C SER A 347 -15.70 -13.99 -17.47
N TYR A 348 -16.28 -14.24 -16.30
CA TYR A 348 -17.61 -14.77 -16.10
C TYR A 348 -18.56 -13.71 -15.54
N GLY A 349 -19.86 -13.92 -15.74
CA GLY A 349 -20.86 -12.96 -15.30
C GLY A 349 -22.14 -13.05 -16.11
N TYR A 350 -22.88 -11.94 -16.17
CA TYR A 350 -24.07 -11.85 -17.01
C TYR A 350 -24.04 -10.62 -17.90
N THR A 351 -24.80 -10.69 -19.00
CA THR A 351 -25.10 -9.56 -19.89
C THR A 351 -26.62 -9.36 -20.00
N ILE A 352 -27.05 -8.11 -20.16
CA ILE A 352 -28.45 -7.75 -20.33
C ILE A 352 -28.64 -7.02 -21.66
N ASP A 353 -29.53 -7.53 -22.50
CA ASP A 353 -30.03 -6.87 -23.71
C ASP A 353 -31.51 -6.68 -23.60
N SER A 354 -31.96 -5.44 -23.76
CA SER A 354 -33.37 -5.10 -23.63
C SER A 354 -33.79 -3.98 -24.59
N ARG A 355 -35.00 -4.07 -25.09
CA ARG A 355 -35.64 -3.01 -25.86
C ARG A 355 -37.03 -2.75 -25.32
N LEU A 356 -37.35 -1.48 -25.19
CA LEU A 356 -38.67 -1.07 -24.69
C LEU A 356 -39.78 -1.69 -25.53
N TYR A 357 -40.76 -2.29 -24.87
CA TYR A 357 -41.91 -3.03 -25.43
C TYR A 357 -41.56 -4.29 -26.24
N GLN A 358 -40.31 -4.75 -26.22
CA GLN A 358 -39.90 -5.99 -26.92
C GLN A 358 -39.44 -7.08 -25.94
N GLY A 359 -39.27 -6.74 -24.65
CA GLY A 359 -38.79 -7.65 -23.61
C GLY A 359 -37.33 -7.50 -23.26
N THR A 360 -36.84 -8.44 -22.44
CA THR A 360 -35.46 -8.46 -21.93
C THR A 360 -34.87 -9.85 -22.12
N LYS A 361 -33.59 -9.89 -22.51
CA LYS A 361 -32.78 -11.08 -22.61
C LYS A 361 -31.56 -10.93 -21.68
N VAL A 362 -31.42 -11.84 -20.72
CA VAL A 362 -30.28 -11.95 -19.84
C VAL A 362 -29.50 -13.20 -20.21
N THR A 363 -28.22 -13.07 -20.43
CA THR A 363 -27.33 -14.21 -20.70
C THR A 363 -26.33 -14.32 -19.56
N VAL A 364 -26.37 -15.43 -18.83
CA VAL A 364 -25.43 -15.75 -17.74
C VAL A 364 -24.40 -16.75 -18.26
N THR A 365 -23.14 -16.48 -18.08
CA THR A 365 -22.03 -17.35 -18.48
C THR A 365 -21.21 -17.72 -17.25
N ILE A 366 -21.08 -19.02 -16.98
CA ILE A 366 -20.28 -19.59 -15.90
C ILE A 366 -19.49 -20.79 -16.42
N PRO A 367 -18.40 -21.25 -15.75
CA PRO A 367 -17.69 -22.44 -16.21
C PRO A 367 -18.56 -23.69 -16.05
N TYR A 368 -18.43 -24.61 -17.00
CA TYR A 368 -19.07 -25.92 -16.91
C TYR A 368 -18.31 -26.79 -15.92
N GLN A 369 -18.93 -27.16 -14.79
CA GLN A 369 -18.37 -28.01 -13.75
C GLN A 369 -19.36 -29.13 -13.43
N ILE A 370 -18.89 -30.37 -13.47
CA ILE A 370 -19.64 -31.53 -13.02
C ILE A 370 -19.19 -31.89 -11.60
N SER A 371 -20.07 -32.51 -10.83
CA SER A 371 -19.85 -33.03 -9.47
C SER A 371 -18.76 -34.10 -9.42
#